data_0c46e8fa3921aaa4d9c7abdf8005a5b6
#
_entry.id   0c46e8fa3921aaa4d9c7abdf8005a5b6
#
_cell.length_a   1.000
_cell.length_b   1.000
_cell.length_c   1.000
_cell.angle_alpha   90.00
_cell.angle_beta   90.00
_cell.angle_gamma   90.00
#
_symmetry.space_group_name_H-M   'P 1'
#
loop_
_entity.id
_entity.type
_entity.pdbx_description
1 polymer ?
#
loop_
_entity_poly.entity_id
_entity_poly.type
_entity_poly.pdbx_seq_one_letter_code
_entity_poly.pdbx_strand_id
1 'polypeptide(L)'
;MNAITLIWKRIQQGLGMFSIKEESKEAEETQKTEKTVVEEVVVEVEQAVENTVKREKKIEVGKEKEEKETERRQPVRLTQEVRTFLQEHYDFRYNLLTEETEFRPIDGCGVPFEPIGKRELNTFCMEAHDQGISCWDKDLSRYVYSTCISSYHPFRLYIEELPEWDGIDRLDALAHRVSDRPLWVKSFHTWMLGLTAQWAGMTSIHANSVAPILVSSEQGRQKSTFCKSLMPPVLSRYYMDNLKLSAQGKAERLLAEMGLLNMDEFDKYGTQQMPLLKNLMQMANLNICKAYQKNFRNLPRIASFIGTSNRFDLLSDPTGSRRFICIEVEHIIDCEGIAHDQIYAQLKAELLSGARYWFTKEEERELQRHNASFYRPCPAEEVFHACFRTAEPGDEGYESLSASDIFRRLKMYNPSAMRGSNPATFAQVLLAAGVIRKHTKYGNVYLVKPLKALYATSEDEVSPIIN
;
A
#
# COMPACT_ATOMS: atom_id res chain seq x y z
N MET A 1 -40.17 -56.34 -14.89
CA MET A 1 -41.54 -56.95 -14.79
C MET A 1 -41.60 -57.51 -13.38
N ASN A 2 -42.32 -56.80 -12.51
CA ASN A 2 -42.25 -56.96 -11.04
C ASN A 2 -42.85 -58.34 -10.60
N ALA A 3 -42.23 -58.91 -9.57
CA ALA A 3 -42.61 -60.18 -8.92
C ALA A 3 -44.13 -60.23 -8.61
N ILE A 4 -44.73 -59.09 -8.26
CA ILE A 4 -46.16 -58.90 -7.98
C ILE A 4 -47.02 -59.30 -9.21
N THR A 5 -46.59 -58.96 -10.43
CA THR A 5 -47.35 -59.32 -11.68
C THR A 5 -47.31 -60.79 -11.99
N LEU A 6 -46.25 -61.50 -11.58
CA LEU A 6 -46.13 -62.97 -11.72
C LEU A 6 -47.00 -63.69 -10.68
N ILE A 7 -47.10 -63.21 -9.46
CA ILE A 7 -47.94 -63.77 -8.41
C ILE A 7 -49.41 -63.59 -8.75
N TRP A 8 -49.81 -62.41 -9.26
CA TRP A 8 -51.20 -62.17 -9.70
C TRP A 8 -51.63 -63.06 -10.88
N LYS A 9 -50.74 -63.33 -11.83
CA LYS A 9 -50.99 -64.27 -12.94
C LYS A 9 -51.19 -65.71 -12.48
N ARG A 10 -50.44 -66.16 -11.43
CA ARG A 10 -50.59 -67.46 -10.87
C ARG A 10 -51.90 -67.64 -10.07
N ILE A 11 -52.31 -66.62 -9.36
CA ILE A 11 -53.62 -66.61 -8.64
C ILE A 11 -54.81 -66.66 -9.61
N GLN A 12 -54.74 -65.92 -10.71
CA GLN A 12 -55.77 -65.94 -11.72
C GLN A 12 -55.86 -67.27 -12.52
N GLN A 13 -54.74 -67.99 -12.69
CA GLN A 13 -54.72 -69.30 -13.32
C GLN A 13 -55.24 -70.41 -12.36
N GLY A 14 -55.08 -70.21 -11.05
CA GLY A 14 -55.65 -71.16 -10.06
C GLY A 14 -57.16 -71.06 -9.91
N LEU A 15 -57.72 -69.84 -10.03
CA LEU A 15 -59.22 -69.64 -9.98
C LEU A 15 -59.99 -70.04 -11.23
N GLY A 16 -59.31 -70.36 -12.33
CA GLY A 16 -59.94 -70.76 -13.62
C GLY A 16 -60.27 -72.22 -13.72
N MET A 17 -59.99 -73.07 -12.74
CA MET A 17 -60.20 -74.56 -12.85
C MET A 17 -61.37 -75.07 -11.99
N PHE A 18 -62.20 -74.26 -11.41
CA PHE A 18 -63.41 -74.69 -10.66
C PHE A 18 -64.66 -73.98 -11.19
N SER A 19 -65.13 -74.49 -12.35
CA SER A 19 -66.52 -74.37 -12.75
C SER A 19 -66.90 -75.70 -13.41
N ILE A 20 -67.74 -76.49 -12.75
CA ILE A 20 -68.78 -77.38 -13.25
C ILE A 20 -69.20 -78.38 -12.18
N LYS A 21 -70.52 -78.30 -11.91
CA LYS A 21 -71.54 -79.23 -11.46
C LYS A 21 -71.97 -79.26 -9.99
N GLU A 22 -73.25 -78.89 -9.94
CA GLU A 22 -74.28 -79.13 -8.93
C GLU A 22 -74.20 -80.49 -8.19
N GLU A 23 -74.43 -80.41 -6.84
CA GLU A 23 -75.56 -80.98 -6.09
C GLU A 23 -75.23 -81.05 -4.58
N SER A 24 -76.28 -80.69 -3.81
CA SER A 24 -76.56 -81.00 -2.46
C SER A 24 -76.07 -80.03 -1.33
N LYS A 25 -76.95 -79.88 -0.32
CA LYS A 25 -76.86 -78.99 0.83
C LYS A 25 -75.60 -79.05 1.72
N GLU A 26 -74.81 -80.06 1.54
CA GLU A 26 -73.49 -80.19 2.27
C GLU A 26 -72.36 -79.35 1.62
N ALA A 27 -72.56 -78.98 0.33
CA ALA A 27 -71.62 -78.15 -0.44
C ALA A 27 -71.64 -76.66 0.00
N GLU A 28 -72.76 -76.13 0.54
CA GLU A 28 -72.87 -74.77 0.95
C GLU A 28 -72.07 -74.46 2.24
N GLU A 29 -71.95 -75.39 3.22
CA GLU A 29 -71.17 -75.23 4.42
C GLU A 29 -69.68 -75.33 4.15
N THR A 30 -69.26 -76.20 3.21
CA THR A 30 -67.84 -76.38 2.85
C THR A 30 -67.40 -75.20 1.99
N GLN A 31 -68.18 -74.63 1.12
CA GLN A 31 -67.89 -73.40 0.36
C GLN A 31 -67.80 -72.18 1.21
N LYS A 32 -68.60 -72.12 2.31
CA LYS A 32 -68.52 -71.00 3.24
C LYS A 32 -67.24 -71.03 4.10
N THR A 33 -66.79 -72.22 4.46
CA THR A 33 -65.56 -72.43 5.25
C THR A 33 -64.34 -72.20 4.36
N GLU A 34 -64.32 -72.67 3.12
CA GLU A 34 -63.25 -72.43 2.16
C GLU A 34 -63.14 -70.94 1.81
N LYS A 35 -64.28 -70.24 1.66
CA LYS A 35 -64.28 -68.80 1.37
C LYS A 35 -63.70 -67.97 2.53
N THR A 36 -63.98 -68.35 3.78
CA THR A 36 -63.46 -67.71 4.99
C THR A 36 -61.96 -67.95 5.14
N VAL A 37 -61.48 -69.19 4.85
CA VAL A 37 -60.05 -69.50 4.91
C VAL A 37 -59.28 -68.81 3.78
N VAL A 38 -59.86 -68.65 2.57
CA VAL A 38 -59.21 -67.92 1.47
C VAL A 38 -59.15 -66.43 1.81
N GLU A 39 -60.18 -65.83 2.41
CA GLU A 39 -60.19 -64.44 2.86
C GLU A 39 -59.14 -64.20 3.96
N GLU A 40 -59.03 -65.09 4.95
CA GLU A 40 -57.96 -65.02 5.97
C GLU A 40 -56.54 -65.12 5.38
N VAL A 41 -56.32 -66.07 4.47
CA VAL A 41 -55.01 -66.24 3.80
C VAL A 41 -54.68 -65.04 2.93
N VAL A 42 -55.65 -64.43 2.23
CA VAL A 42 -55.46 -63.20 1.44
C VAL A 42 -55.04 -62.03 2.35
N VAL A 43 -55.69 -61.86 3.48
CA VAL A 43 -55.33 -60.82 4.46
C VAL A 43 -53.93 -61.03 5.04
N GLU A 44 -53.55 -62.27 5.38
CA GLU A 44 -52.19 -62.56 5.86
C GLU A 44 -51.11 -62.30 4.77
N VAL A 45 -51.39 -62.66 3.50
CA VAL A 45 -50.48 -62.38 2.39
C VAL A 45 -50.37 -60.90 2.09
N GLU A 46 -51.49 -60.14 2.14
CA GLU A 46 -51.44 -58.69 1.98
C GLU A 46 -50.65 -58.00 3.11
N GLN A 47 -50.80 -58.44 4.35
CA GLN A 47 -50.03 -57.94 5.46
C GLN A 47 -48.53 -58.30 5.36
N ALA A 48 -48.22 -59.51 4.88
CA ALA A 48 -46.83 -59.95 4.65
C ALA A 48 -46.18 -59.14 3.51
N VAL A 49 -46.91 -58.88 2.43
CA VAL A 49 -46.45 -58.05 1.30
C VAL A 49 -46.24 -56.58 1.76
N GLU A 50 -47.18 -56.00 2.52
CA GLU A 50 -47.05 -54.66 3.06
C GLU A 50 -45.86 -54.51 4.01
N ASN A 51 -45.61 -55.53 4.86
CA ASN A 51 -44.47 -55.57 5.75
C ASN A 51 -43.12 -55.69 4.97
N THR A 52 -43.14 -56.47 3.88
CA THR A 52 -41.94 -56.62 3.02
C THR A 52 -41.63 -55.31 2.27
N VAL A 53 -42.64 -54.65 1.70
CA VAL A 53 -42.49 -53.31 1.06
C VAL A 53 -42.04 -52.26 2.05
N LYS A 54 -42.54 -52.29 3.32
CA LYS A 54 -42.10 -51.40 4.36
C LYS A 54 -40.63 -51.64 4.77
N ARG A 55 -40.17 -52.90 4.78
CA ARG A 55 -38.78 -53.25 5.01
C ARG A 55 -37.85 -52.83 3.88
N GLU A 56 -38.25 -53.06 2.60
CA GLU A 56 -37.45 -52.63 1.44
C GLU A 56 -37.30 -51.13 1.38
N LYS A 57 -38.39 -50.36 1.59
CA LYS A 57 -38.32 -48.88 1.71
C LYS A 57 -37.41 -48.40 2.86
N LYS A 58 -37.39 -49.10 3.98
CA LYS A 58 -36.53 -48.74 5.12
C LYS A 58 -35.06 -49.04 4.83
N ILE A 59 -34.77 -50.05 4.03
CA ILE A 59 -33.39 -50.40 3.59
C ILE A 59 -32.92 -49.40 2.50
N GLU A 60 -33.78 -49.01 1.55
CA GLU A 60 -33.44 -47.98 0.56
C GLU A 60 -33.16 -46.62 1.20
N VAL A 61 -34.01 -46.16 2.13
CA VAL A 61 -33.81 -44.93 2.90
C VAL A 61 -32.56 -45.04 3.79
N GLY A 62 -32.22 -46.19 4.29
CA GLY A 62 -30.97 -46.43 5.05
C GLY A 62 -29.74 -46.28 4.14
N LYS A 63 -29.77 -46.89 2.95
CA LYS A 63 -28.68 -46.77 1.95
C LYS A 63 -28.48 -45.35 1.45
N GLU A 64 -29.58 -44.65 1.09
CA GLU A 64 -29.48 -43.22 0.70
C GLU A 64 -28.94 -42.33 1.80
N LYS A 65 -29.21 -42.61 3.08
CA LYS A 65 -28.62 -41.88 4.19
C LYS A 65 -27.13 -42.16 4.38
N GLU A 66 -26.73 -43.43 4.25
CA GLU A 66 -25.31 -43.80 4.30
C GLU A 66 -24.50 -43.26 3.14
N GLU A 67 -25.05 -43.27 1.91
CA GLU A 67 -24.41 -42.64 0.74
C GLU A 67 -24.27 -41.14 0.92
N LYS A 68 -25.33 -40.41 1.34
CA LYS A 68 -25.29 -38.99 1.64
C LYS A 68 -24.36 -38.65 2.81
N GLU A 69 -24.19 -39.48 3.78
CA GLU A 69 -23.27 -39.31 4.90
C GLU A 69 -21.81 -39.59 4.49
N THR A 70 -21.59 -40.56 3.59
CA THR A 70 -20.29 -40.85 3.00
C THR A 70 -19.86 -39.75 2.03
N GLU A 71 -20.77 -39.21 1.18
CA GLU A 71 -20.52 -38.05 0.31
C GLU A 71 -20.20 -36.79 1.13
N ARG A 72 -20.79 -36.59 2.31
CA ARG A 72 -20.46 -35.47 3.21
C ARG A 72 -19.13 -35.61 3.91
N ARG A 73 -18.64 -36.81 4.16
CA ARG A 73 -17.36 -37.10 4.82
C ARG A 73 -16.16 -36.94 3.87
N GLN A 74 -16.33 -37.20 2.56
CA GLN A 74 -15.26 -37.08 1.57
C GLN A 74 -14.63 -35.68 1.50
N PRO A 75 -15.38 -34.54 1.43
CA PRO A 75 -14.78 -33.21 1.37
C PRO A 75 -14.04 -32.82 2.64
N VAL A 76 -14.47 -33.28 3.81
CA VAL A 76 -13.78 -33.02 5.09
C VAL A 76 -12.44 -33.75 5.13
N ARG A 77 -12.39 -34.96 4.68
CA ARG A 77 -11.17 -35.78 4.59
C ARG A 77 -10.18 -35.19 3.61
N LEU A 78 -10.62 -34.80 2.40
CA LEU A 78 -9.77 -34.18 1.40
C LEU A 78 -9.16 -32.87 1.91
N THR A 79 -9.94 -32.01 2.56
CA THR A 79 -9.44 -30.75 3.13
C THR A 79 -8.34 -31.00 4.17
N GLN A 80 -8.46 -32.05 4.94
CA GLN A 80 -7.46 -32.44 5.95
C GLN A 80 -6.19 -33.00 5.29
N GLU A 81 -6.32 -33.85 4.28
CA GLU A 81 -5.20 -34.42 3.51
C GLU A 81 -4.40 -33.30 2.81
N VAL A 82 -5.08 -32.37 2.12
CA VAL A 82 -4.46 -31.22 1.48
C VAL A 82 -3.73 -30.32 2.49
N ARG A 83 -4.35 -30.07 3.65
CA ARG A 83 -3.72 -29.27 4.71
C ARG A 83 -2.46 -29.94 5.25
N THR A 84 -2.52 -31.23 5.55
CA THR A 84 -1.38 -32.00 6.07
C THR A 84 -0.25 -32.01 5.05
N PHE A 85 -0.55 -32.32 3.79
CA PHE A 85 0.43 -32.29 2.70
C PHE A 85 1.14 -30.93 2.60
N LEU A 86 0.38 -29.84 2.55
CA LEU A 86 0.97 -28.51 2.44
C LEU A 86 1.82 -28.12 3.66
N GLN A 87 1.40 -28.49 4.86
CA GLN A 87 2.14 -28.22 6.10
C GLN A 87 3.40 -29.08 6.27
N GLU A 88 3.45 -30.26 5.67
CA GLU A 88 4.62 -31.13 5.71
C GLU A 88 5.71 -30.73 4.71
N HIS A 89 5.34 -30.03 3.62
CA HIS A 89 6.27 -29.69 2.55
C HIS A 89 6.67 -28.23 2.51
N TYR A 90 5.80 -27.30 3.02
CA TYR A 90 5.97 -25.88 2.86
C TYR A 90 5.68 -25.10 4.13
N ASP A 91 6.50 -24.08 4.38
CA ASP A 91 6.22 -23.00 5.30
C ASP A 91 5.40 -21.91 4.59
N PHE A 92 4.34 -21.42 5.21
CA PHE A 92 3.50 -20.36 4.69
C PHE A 92 3.40 -19.18 5.65
N ARG A 93 3.32 -17.97 5.08
CA ARG A 93 3.02 -16.75 5.83
C ARG A 93 2.22 -15.77 4.96
N TYR A 94 1.35 -14.98 5.56
CA TYR A 94 0.56 -13.98 4.87
C TYR A 94 1.12 -12.59 5.11
N ASN A 95 1.55 -11.92 4.04
CA ASN A 95 2.12 -10.59 4.09
C ASN A 95 1.02 -9.53 4.18
N LEU A 96 0.97 -8.79 5.30
CA LEU A 96 -0.07 -7.77 5.54
C LEU A 96 0.04 -6.55 4.63
N LEU A 97 1.21 -6.27 4.02
CA LEU A 97 1.43 -5.12 3.15
C LEU A 97 1.01 -5.40 1.71
N THR A 98 1.56 -6.49 1.13
CA THR A 98 1.25 -6.87 -0.25
C THR A 98 -0.08 -7.62 -0.35
N GLU A 99 -0.59 -8.14 0.79
CA GLU A 99 -1.78 -8.99 0.89
C GLU A 99 -1.65 -10.27 0.05
N GLU A 100 -0.45 -10.81 0.01
CA GLU A 100 -0.10 -12.05 -0.67
C GLU A 100 0.30 -13.11 0.35
N THR A 101 -0.05 -14.36 0.07
CA THR A 101 0.53 -15.49 0.79
C THR A 101 1.88 -15.80 0.17
N GLU A 102 2.88 -15.93 1.01
CA GLU A 102 4.24 -16.31 0.65
C GLU A 102 4.53 -17.72 1.16
N PHE A 103 5.38 -18.44 0.46
CA PHE A 103 5.79 -19.80 0.82
C PHE A 103 7.29 -20.00 0.66
N ARG A 104 7.79 -21.04 1.30
CA ARG A 104 9.10 -21.64 1.03
C ARG A 104 9.05 -23.15 1.32
N PRO A 105 9.88 -23.98 0.67
CA PRO A 105 10.03 -25.40 1.04
C PRO A 105 10.60 -25.53 2.45
N ILE A 106 10.11 -26.51 3.25
CA ILE A 106 10.60 -26.77 4.62
C ILE A 106 12.07 -27.21 4.58
N ASP A 107 12.45 -28.05 3.61
CA ASP A 107 13.82 -28.54 3.45
C ASP A 107 14.81 -27.50 2.90
N GLY A 108 14.29 -26.34 2.51
CA GLY A 108 15.06 -25.21 1.94
C GLY A 108 15.65 -24.31 3.02
N CYS A 109 16.61 -24.77 3.83
CA CYS A 109 17.30 -23.91 4.78
C CYS A 109 17.98 -22.73 4.04
N GLY A 110 17.53 -21.48 4.33
CA GLY A 110 18.02 -20.25 3.71
C GLY A 110 17.34 -19.84 2.40
N VAL A 111 16.34 -20.58 1.90
CA VAL A 111 15.52 -20.15 0.77
C VAL A 111 14.59 -19.02 1.21
N PRO A 112 14.57 -17.88 0.49
CA PRO A 112 13.65 -16.80 0.81
C PRO A 112 12.21 -17.19 0.56
N PHE A 113 11.28 -16.54 1.26
CA PHE A 113 9.85 -16.67 0.98
C PHE A 113 9.52 -16.00 -0.35
N GLU A 114 8.74 -16.69 -1.18
CA GLU A 114 8.26 -16.19 -2.48
C GLU A 114 6.72 -16.11 -2.49
N PRO A 115 6.13 -15.13 -3.21
CA PRO A 115 4.68 -15.04 -3.31
C PRO A 115 4.10 -16.19 -4.12
N ILE A 116 2.91 -16.66 -3.72
CA ILE A 116 2.20 -17.73 -4.40
C ILE A 116 1.38 -17.17 -5.57
N GLY A 117 1.70 -17.62 -6.77
CA GLY A 117 0.92 -17.38 -7.98
C GLY A 117 0.25 -18.64 -8.52
N LYS A 118 -0.26 -18.56 -9.75
CA LYS A 118 -0.89 -19.71 -10.42
C LYS A 118 0.07 -20.86 -10.70
N ARG A 119 1.34 -20.56 -10.95
CA ARG A 119 2.33 -21.60 -11.23
C ARG A 119 2.61 -22.44 -10.00
N GLU A 120 2.79 -21.79 -8.88
CA GLU A 120 3.07 -22.40 -7.58
C GLU A 120 1.89 -23.26 -7.14
N LEU A 121 0.65 -22.75 -7.25
CA LEU A 121 -0.56 -23.53 -6.98
C LEU A 121 -0.67 -24.78 -7.85
N ASN A 122 -0.33 -24.69 -9.13
CA ASN A 122 -0.32 -25.85 -10.02
C ASN A 122 0.77 -26.84 -9.65
N THR A 123 1.96 -26.37 -9.23
CA THR A 123 3.05 -27.22 -8.72
C THR A 123 2.59 -27.99 -7.50
N PHE A 124 2.01 -27.33 -6.52
CA PHE A 124 1.46 -27.97 -5.31
C PHE A 124 0.38 -29.02 -5.66
N CYS A 125 -0.46 -28.73 -6.67
CA CYS A 125 -1.47 -29.67 -7.12
C CYS A 125 -0.86 -30.93 -7.76
N MET A 126 0.16 -30.78 -8.58
CA MET A 126 0.88 -31.89 -9.21
C MET A 126 1.56 -32.77 -8.16
N GLU A 127 2.28 -32.16 -7.21
CA GLU A 127 2.96 -32.87 -6.14
C GLU A 127 1.98 -33.60 -5.19
N ALA A 128 0.82 -32.98 -4.91
CA ALA A 128 -0.24 -33.65 -4.14
C ALA A 128 -0.79 -34.88 -4.89
N HIS A 129 -0.95 -34.79 -6.23
CA HIS A 129 -1.36 -35.92 -7.06
C HIS A 129 -0.33 -37.04 -7.07
N ASP A 130 0.97 -36.72 -7.12
CA ASP A 130 2.05 -37.71 -7.05
C ASP A 130 2.04 -38.47 -5.73
N GLN A 131 1.47 -37.88 -4.68
CA GLN A 131 1.23 -38.54 -3.38
C GLN A 131 -0.14 -39.20 -3.24
N GLY A 132 -0.91 -39.24 -4.34
CA GLY A 132 -2.23 -39.92 -4.38
C GLY A 132 -3.39 -39.08 -3.82
N ILE A 133 -3.19 -37.76 -3.59
CA ILE A 133 -4.25 -36.87 -3.12
C ILE A 133 -4.99 -36.29 -4.33
N SER A 134 -6.24 -36.69 -4.54
CA SER A 134 -7.09 -36.22 -5.66
C SER A 134 -7.68 -34.85 -5.34
N CYS A 135 -6.88 -33.77 -5.46
CA CYS A 135 -7.30 -32.39 -5.22
C CYS A 135 -7.22 -31.53 -6.48
N TRP A 136 -7.88 -30.39 -6.46
CA TRP A 136 -7.82 -29.37 -7.49
C TRP A 136 -7.18 -28.09 -6.93
N ASP A 137 -6.74 -27.19 -7.81
CA ASP A 137 -6.21 -25.87 -7.47
C ASP A 137 -7.10 -25.10 -6.48
N LYS A 138 -8.43 -25.26 -6.58
CA LYS A 138 -9.40 -24.65 -5.65
C LYS A 138 -9.31 -25.18 -4.22
N ASP A 139 -8.96 -26.43 -4.04
CA ASP A 139 -8.87 -27.04 -2.72
C ASP A 139 -7.60 -26.54 -2.00
N LEU A 140 -6.49 -26.45 -2.74
CA LEU A 140 -5.25 -25.84 -2.28
C LEU A 140 -5.43 -24.35 -1.98
N SER A 141 -6.06 -23.61 -2.91
CA SER A 141 -6.32 -22.17 -2.76
C SER A 141 -7.13 -21.83 -1.51
N ARG A 142 -8.12 -22.68 -1.14
CA ARG A 142 -8.90 -22.49 0.09
C ARG A 142 -8.04 -22.49 1.35
N TYR A 143 -7.02 -23.33 1.41
CA TYR A 143 -6.10 -23.35 2.54
C TYR A 143 -5.12 -22.18 2.47
N VAL A 144 -4.45 -22.02 1.34
CA VAL A 144 -3.38 -21.02 1.12
C VAL A 144 -3.88 -19.58 1.33
N TYR A 145 -5.12 -19.27 0.92
CA TYR A 145 -5.72 -17.94 1.09
C TYR A 145 -6.67 -17.84 2.29
N SER A 146 -6.59 -18.78 3.21
CA SER A 146 -7.40 -18.76 4.44
C SER A 146 -6.66 -18.08 5.59
N THR A 147 -7.41 -17.71 6.62
CA THR A 147 -6.86 -17.22 7.90
C THR A 147 -6.13 -18.30 8.71
N CYS A 148 -6.04 -19.54 8.19
CA CYS A 148 -5.18 -20.58 8.78
C CYS A 148 -3.69 -20.27 8.63
N ILE A 149 -3.33 -19.43 7.64
CA ILE A 149 -1.96 -18.97 7.44
C ILE A 149 -1.69 -17.78 8.36
N SER A 150 -0.60 -17.85 9.12
CA SER A 150 -0.18 -16.78 10.03
C SER A 150 0.17 -15.52 9.28
N SER A 151 -0.40 -14.39 9.69
CA SER A 151 -0.07 -13.10 9.09
C SER A 151 1.15 -12.48 9.76
N TYR A 152 1.93 -11.74 8.97
CA TYR A 152 3.07 -10.99 9.46
C TYR A 152 3.18 -9.62 8.80
N HIS A 153 3.84 -8.71 9.47
CA HIS A 153 4.14 -7.38 8.95
C HIS A 153 5.65 -7.27 8.73
N PRO A 154 6.16 -7.16 7.48
CA PRO A 154 7.59 -7.27 7.18
C PRO A 154 8.48 -6.35 8.01
N PHE A 155 8.12 -5.08 8.13
CA PHE A 155 8.91 -4.09 8.88
C PHE A 155 8.89 -4.34 10.38
N ARG A 156 7.74 -4.71 10.95
CA ARG A 156 7.64 -5.01 12.37
C ARG A 156 8.44 -6.25 12.72
N LEU A 157 8.30 -7.30 11.92
CA LEU A 157 9.08 -8.52 12.09
C LEU A 157 10.58 -8.22 12.06
N TYR A 158 11.06 -7.43 11.08
CA TYR A 158 12.45 -7.02 11.01
C TYR A 158 12.90 -6.27 12.28
N ILE A 159 12.13 -5.31 12.75
CA ILE A 159 12.45 -4.55 13.97
C ILE A 159 12.40 -5.44 15.22
N GLU A 160 11.51 -6.41 15.30
CA GLU A 160 11.40 -7.36 16.41
C GLU A 160 12.60 -8.30 16.47
N GLU A 161 13.05 -8.82 15.32
CA GLU A 161 14.15 -9.78 15.18
C GLU A 161 15.55 -9.15 15.24
N LEU A 162 15.68 -7.81 15.32
CA LEU A 162 16.97 -7.15 15.45
C LEU A 162 17.72 -7.60 16.69
N PRO A 163 19.06 -7.78 16.59
CA PRO A 163 19.90 -8.07 17.74
C PRO A 163 19.88 -6.89 18.74
N GLU A 164 20.40 -7.10 19.94
CA GLU A 164 20.66 -6.01 20.85
C GLU A 164 21.73 -5.06 20.27
N TRP A 165 21.55 -3.75 20.48
CA TRP A 165 22.54 -2.76 20.09
C TRP A 165 23.81 -2.93 20.92
N ASP A 166 24.95 -2.98 20.24
CA ASP A 166 26.27 -3.15 20.88
C ASP A 166 26.86 -1.87 21.49
N GLY A 167 26.12 -0.76 21.44
CA GLY A 167 26.52 0.54 22.02
C GLY A 167 27.40 1.39 21.10
N ILE A 168 27.73 0.93 19.88
CA ILE A 168 28.56 1.70 18.94
C ILE A 168 27.64 2.55 18.04
N ASP A 169 27.89 3.85 17.99
CA ASP A 169 27.15 4.78 17.11
C ASP A 169 27.63 4.63 15.66
N ARG A 170 26.85 3.83 14.89
CA ARG A 170 27.10 3.64 13.46
C ARG A 170 26.27 4.58 12.60
N LEU A 171 25.24 5.17 13.16
CA LEU A 171 24.38 6.10 12.45
C LEU A 171 25.10 7.42 12.18
N ASP A 172 25.85 7.92 13.16
CA ASP A 172 26.71 9.08 13.00
C ASP A 172 27.76 8.85 11.90
N ALA A 173 28.45 7.71 11.94
CA ALA A 173 29.42 7.33 10.92
C ALA A 173 28.79 7.21 9.51
N LEU A 174 27.54 6.72 9.41
CA LEU A 174 26.79 6.66 8.16
C LEU A 174 26.44 8.05 7.63
N ALA A 175 26.06 8.98 8.50
CA ALA A 175 25.76 10.37 8.12
C ALA A 175 27.02 11.06 7.56
N HIS A 176 28.17 10.86 8.18
CA HIS A 176 29.46 11.40 7.74
C HIS A 176 29.94 10.89 6.37
N ARG A 177 29.42 9.76 5.89
CA ARG A 177 29.67 9.31 4.51
C ARG A 177 29.07 10.24 3.44
N VAL A 178 28.13 11.09 3.81
CA VAL A 178 27.48 12.05 2.90
C VAL A 178 28.04 13.45 3.10
N SER A 179 28.13 13.92 4.35
CA SER A 179 28.64 15.27 4.67
C SER A 179 28.96 15.41 6.15
N ASP A 180 30.01 16.20 6.47
CA ASP A 180 30.43 16.53 7.83
C ASP A 180 29.65 17.72 8.44
N ARG A 181 28.71 18.31 7.71
CA ARG A 181 27.94 19.47 8.20
C ARG A 181 27.08 19.07 9.40
N PRO A 182 27.23 19.73 10.58
CA PRO A 182 26.51 19.34 11.79
C PRO A 182 25.00 19.33 11.65
N LEU A 183 24.44 20.25 10.86
CA LEU A 183 23.01 20.28 10.57
C LEU A 183 22.56 19.01 9.84
N TRP A 184 23.36 18.51 8.88
CA TRP A 184 23.07 17.27 8.18
C TRP A 184 23.11 16.08 9.15
N VAL A 185 24.18 15.89 9.89
CA VAL A 185 24.34 14.73 10.79
C VAL A 185 23.18 14.66 11.78
N LYS A 186 22.87 15.78 12.44
CA LYS A 186 21.74 15.87 13.39
C LYS A 186 20.39 15.60 12.69
N SER A 187 20.15 16.19 11.53
CA SER A 187 18.86 16.05 10.84
C SER A 187 18.69 14.68 10.24
N PHE A 188 19.75 14.07 9.73
CA PHE A 188 19.73 12.70 9.23
C PHE A 188 19.41 11.70 10.33
N HIS A 189 20.02 11.88 11.52
CA HIS A 189 19.70 11.07 12.69
C HIS A 189 18.21 11.13 13.04
N THR A 190 17.66 12.36 13.20
CA THR A 190 16.23 12.55 13.50
C THR A 190 15.33 11.96 12.41
N TRP A 191 15.71 12.07 11.15
CA TRP A 191 14.97 11.51 10.03
C TRP A 191 14.99 9.97 10.03
N MET A 192 16.13 9.35 10.31
CA MET A 192 16.27 7.90 10.44
C MET A 192 15.46 7.36 11.63
N LEU A 193 15.42 8.07 12.76
CA LEU A 193 14.51 7.75 13.87
C LEU A 193 13.06 7.80 13.43
N GLY A 194 12.66 8.83 12.66
CA GLY A 194 11.31 8.96 12.11
C GLY A 194 10.94 7.83 11.14
N LEU A 195 11.88 7.40 10.29
CA LEU A 195 11.72 6.26 9.39
C LEU A 195 11.50 4.96 10.19
N THR A 196 12.34 4.70 11.17
CA THR A 196 12.27 3.50 12.01
C THR A 196 11.00 3.49 12.86
N ALA A 197 10.59 4.65 13.41
CA ALA A 197 9.33 4.78 14.14
C ALA A 197 8.10 4.46 13.26
N GLN A 198 8.11 4.86 11.97
CA GLN A 198 7.07 4.47 11.02
C GLN A 198 7.03 2.96 10.78
N TRP A 199 8.19 2.33 10.59
CA TRP A 199 8.29 0.89 10.40
C TRP A 199 7.81 0.10 11.64
N ALA A 200 8.11 0.61 12.83
CA ALA A 200 7.65 0.04 14.10
C ALA A 200 6.15 0.31 14.38
N GLY A 201 5.49 1.18 13.61
CA GLY A 201 4.09 1.56 13.81
C GLY A 201 3.87 2.56 14.94
N MET A 202 4.89 3.33 15.34
CA MET A 202 4.84 4.29 16.45
C MET A 202 4.30 5.68 16.07
N THR A 203 3.95 5.93 14.80
CA THR A 203 3.68 7.25 14.21
C THR A 203 2.22 7.70 14.26
N SER A 204 1.46 7.36 15.28
CA SER A 204 0.07 7.79 15.41
C SER A 204 -0.11 9.32 15.53
N ILE A 205 0.90 10.03 16.06
CA ILE A 205 0.86 11.48 16.31
C ILE A 205 1.73 12.26 15.32
N HIS A 206 2.94 11.78 15.03
CA HIS A 206 3.92 12.46 14.18
C HIS A 206 4.36 11.56 13.04
N ALA A 207 4.03 11.98 11.81
CA ALA A 207 4.58 11.33 10.62
C ALA A 207 6.00 11.84 10.33
N ASN A 208 6.85 11.04 9.68
CA ASN A 208 8.15 11.50 9.17
C ASN A 208 7.92 12.43 7.96
N SER A 209 7.67 13.71 8.23
CA SER A 209 7.22 14.72 7.26
C SER A 209 8.36 15.46 6.57
N VAL A 210 9.60 15.11 6.85
CA VAL A 210 10.82 15.69 6.28
C VAL A 210 11.52 14.67 5.40
N ALA A 211 12.20 15.11 4.36
CA ALA A 211 12.94 14.26 3.43
C ALA A 211 14.35 14.81 3.18
N PRO A 212 15.40 14.00 3.29
CA PRO A 212 16.73 14.32 2.80
C PRO A 212 16.73 14.46 1.28
N ILE A 213 17.43 15.48 0.77
CA ILE A 213 17.69 15.65 -0.68
C ILE A 213 19.19 15.80 -0.88
N LEU A 214 19.78 14.79 -1.53
CA LEU A 214 21.21 14.74 -1.83
C LEU A 214 21.48 15.48 -3.14
N VAL A 215 22.23 16.56 -3.07
CA VAL A 215 22.46 17.49 -4.19
C VAL A 215 23.92 17.43 -4.66
N SER A 216 24.15 17.27 -5.95
CA SER A 216 25.46 17.43 -6.58
C SER A 216 25.30 17.70 -8.07
N SER A 217 25.99 18.70 -8.59
CA SER A 217 26.03 18.93 -10.04
C SER A 217 26.77 17.82 -10.80
N GLU A 218 27.65 17.11 -10.12
CA GLU A 218 28.39 16.00 -10.71
C GLU A 218 27.58 14.70 -10.65
N GLN A 219 27.61 13.97 -11.76
CA GLN A 219 27.07 12.61 -11.83
C GLN A 219 28.08 11.61 -11.23
N GLY A 220 27.58 10.41 -10.85
CA GLY A 220 28.45 9.36 -10.32
C GLY A 220 28.83 9.51 -8.84
N ARG A 221 28.31 10.48 -8.11
CA ARG A 221 28.52 10.66 -6.66
C ARG A 221 27.82 9.60 -5.80
N GLN A 222 27.21 8.58 -6.40
CA GLN A 222 26.51 7.47 -5.73
C GLN A 222 25.27 7.87 -4.92
N LYS A 223 24.64 9.02 -5.19
CA LYS A 223 23.48 9.52 -4.45
C LYS A 223 22.32 8.53 -4.41
N SER A 224 21.87 8.05 -5.58
CA SER A 224 20.72 7.11 -5.65
C SER A 224 21.10 5.74 -5.09
N THR A 225 22.36 5.31 -5.24
CA THR A 225 22.90 4.09 -4.63
C THR A 225 22.82 4.19 -3.10
N PHE A 226 23.24 5.32 -2.54
CA PHE A 226 23.13 5.57 -1.08
C PHE A 226 21.68 5.54 -0.60
N CYS A 227 20.75 6.17 -1.32
CA CYS A 227 19.34 6.11 -0.97
C CYS A 227 18.83 4.66 -0.89
N LYS A 228 19.21 3.83 -1.84
CA LYS A 228 18.85 2.41 -1.87
C LYS A 228 19.55 1.60 -0.76
N SER A 229 20.82 1.91 -0.49
CA SER A 229 21.63 1.18 0.50
C SER A 229 21.18 1.40 1.94
N LEU A 230 20.29 2.36 2.22
CA LEU A 230 19.67 2.53 3.53
C LEU A 230 18.67 1.39 3.86
N MET A 231 18.15 0.71 2.83
CA MET A 231 17.23 -0.41 3.05
C MET A 231 18.00 -1.68 3.41
N PRO A 232 17.62 -2.35 4.50
CA PRO A 232 18.15 -3.68 4.81
C PRO A 232 17.90 -4.65 3.64
N PRO A 233 18.83 -5.58 3.34
CA PRO A 233 18.70 -6.52 2.23
C PRO A 233 17.37 -7.29 2.24
N VAL A 234 16.90 -7.72 3.41
CA VAL A 234 15.63 -8.46 3.59
C VAL A 234 14.39 -7.62 3.28
N LEU A 235 14.51 -6.28 3.33
CA LEU A 235 13.43 -5.33 3.05
C LEU A 235 13.63 -4.61 1.70
N SER A 236 14.63 -4.99 0.91
CA SER A 236 15.00 -4.31 -0.36
C SER A 236 13.85 -4.21 -1.36
N ARG A 237 12.92 -5.18 -1.36
CA ARG A 237 11.71 -5.16 -2.21
C ARG A 237 10.75 -4.00 -1.91
N TYR A 238 10.86 -3.38 -0.75
CA TYR A 238 10.04 -2.26 -0.30
C TYR A 238 10.71 -0.90 -0.50
N TYR A 239 11.73 -0.85 -1.34
CA TYR A 239 12.33 0.38 -1.86
C TYR A 239 11.81 0.66 -3.27
N MET A 240 11.55 1.94 -3.55
CA MET A 240 11.14 2.36 -4.89
C MET A 240 11.83 3.66 -5.28
N ASP A 241 12.39 3.66 -6.49
CA ASP A 241 12.83 4.87 -7.19
C ASP A 241 11.66 5.51 -7.96
N ASN A 242 11.76 6.81 -8.22
CA ASN A 242 10.88 7.54 -9.15
C ASN A 242 9.39 7.50 -8.79
N LEU A 243 9.03 8.04 -7.62
CA LEU A 243 7.64 8.23 -7.23
C LEU A 243 6.88 9.09 -8.25
N LYS A 244 5.93 8.49 -8.97
CA LYS A 244 5.06 9.20 -9.91
C LYS A 244 3.81 9.72 -9.21
N LEU A 245 3.69 11.05 -9.11
CA LEU A 245 2.56 11.73 -8.45
C LEU A 245 1.32 11.90 -9.34
N SER A 246 1.31 11.33 -10.55
CA SER A 246 0.28 11.60 -11.58
C SER A 246 -1.01 10.78 -11.45
N ALA A 247 -1.07 9.76 -10.61
CA ALA A 247 -2.22 8.86 -10.50
C ALA A 247 -2.83 8.92 -9.10
N GLN A 248 -4.01 9.53 -9.00
CA GLN A 248 -4.80 9.59 -7.77
C GLN A 248 -5.04 8.18 -7.19
N GLY A 249 -4.74 7.98 -5.91
CA GLY A 249 -4.88 6.69 -5.22
C GLY A 249 -3.72 5.71 -5.36
N LYS A 250 -2.84 5.86 -6.36
CA LYS A 250 -1.64 4.99 -6.48
C LYS A 250 -0.51 5.44 -5.57
N ALA A 251 -0.31 6.75 -5.42
CA ALA A 251 0.71 7.29 -4.53
C ALA A 251 0.40 6.93 -3.07
N GLU A 252 -0.85 7.07 -2.64
CA GLU A 252 -1.27 6.71 -1.29
C GLU A 252 -1.07 5.21 -1.00
N ARG A 253 -1.35 4.35 -1.98
CA ARG A 253 -1.09 2.92 -1.84
C ARG A 253 0.39 2.62 -1.62
N LEU A 254 1.27 3.24 -2.40
CA LEU A 254 2.72 3.10 -2.24
C LEU A 254 3.20 3.55 -0.86
N LEU A 255 2.57 4.59 -0.27
CA LEU A 255 2.91 5.05 1.08
C LEU A 255 2.57 4.02 2.17
N ALA A 256 1.61 3.14 1.93
CA ALA A 256 1.25 2.06 2.87
C ALA A 256 2.04 0.77 2.64
N GLU A 257 2.63 0.58 1.46
CA GLU A 257 3.31 -0.66 1.08
C GLU A 257 4.85 -0.55 1.11
N MET A 258 5.40 0.61 0.72
CA MET A 258 6.86 0.82 0.63
C MET A 258 7.43 1.35 1.95
N GLY A 259 8.70 1.02 2.24
CA GLY A 259 9.43 1.54 3.40
C GLY A 259 10.15 2.84 3.11
N LEU A 260 10.70 2.97 1.90
CA LEU A 260 11.45 4.13 1.46
C LEU A 260 11.17 4.44 0.00
N LEU A 261 10.81 5.68 -0.27
CA LEU A 261 10.54 6.20 -1.61
C LEU A 261 11.62 7.23 -1.97
N ASN A 262 12.37 6.95 -3.02
CA ASN A 262 13.35 7.87 -3.56
C ASN A 262 12.71 8.77 -4.64
N MET A 263 12.76 10.06 -4.40
CA MET A 263 12.41 11.11 -5.34
C MET A 263 13.65 11.41 -6.21
N ASP A 264 14.00 10.48 -7.08
CA ASP A 264 15.14 10.67 -7.96
C ASP A 264 14.89 11.84 -8.91
N GLU A 265 15.93 12.65 -9.16
CA GLU A 265 15.80 13.90 -9.94
C GLU A 265 14.69 14.82 -9.38
N PHE A 266 14.75 15.10 -8.08
CA PHE A 266 13.76 15.92 -7.36
C PHE A 266 13.46 17.27 -8.04
N ASP A 267 14.42 17.86 -8.74
CA ASP A 267 14.27 19.09 -9.49
C ASP A 267 13.26 19.00 -10.67
N LYS A 268 12.90 17.79 -11.09
CA LYS A 268 11.85 17.56 -12.12
C LYS A 268 10.41 17.64 -11.59
N TYR A 269 10.22 17.63 -10.27
CA TYR A 269 8.89 17.81 -9.69
C TYR A 269 8.42 19.26 -9.88
N GLY A 270 7.44 19.44 -10.75
CA GLY A 270 6.91 20.76 -11.08
C GLY A 270 6.13 21.43 -9.93
N THR A 271 5.93 22.73 -10.04
CA THR A 271 5.19 23.53 -9.04
C THR A 271 3.78 23.02 -8.76
N GLN A 272 3.15 22.33 -9.71
CA GLN A 272 1.82 21.72 -9.54
C GLN A 272 1.86 20.41 -8.71
N GLN A 273 2.98 19.69 -8.72
CA GLN A 273 3.16 18.44 -8.00
C GLN A 273 3.60 18.64 -6.54
N MET A 274 4.31 19.73 -6.27
CA MET A 274 4.84 20.03 -4.93
C MET A 274 3.77 20.12 -3.82
N PRO A 275 2.59 20.75 -4.01
CA PRO A 275 1.55 20.74 -3.00
C PRO A 275 1.04 19.33 -2.66
N LEU A 276 0.88 18.47 -3.67
CA LEU A 276 0.49 17.08 -3.47
C LEU A 276 1.55 16.30 -2.70
N LEU A 277 2.82 16.41 -3.10
CA LEU A 277 3.95 15.79 -2.40
C LEU A 277 4.00 16.22 -0.93
N LYS A 278 3.93 17.52 -0.66
CA LYS A 278 3.92 18.07 0.71
C LYS A 278 2.75 17.55 1.55
N ASN A 279 1.58 17.36 0.93
CA ASN A 279 0.42 16.77 1.60
C ASN A 279 0.68 15.28 1.93
N LEU A 280 1.17 14.49 0.97
CA LEU A 280 1.51 13.09 1.17
C LEU A 280 2.56 12.89 2.28
N MET A 281 3.55 13.79 2.37
CA MET A 281 4.58 13.77 3.42
C MET A 281 4.02 14.00 4.84
N GLN A 282 2.87 14.65 4.96
CA GLN A 282 2.25 14.96 6.27
C GLN A 282 1.23 13.92 6.71
N MET A 283 0.75 13.07 5.82
CA MET A 283 -0.24 12.05 6.16
C MET A 283 0.39 11.00 7.08
N ALA A 284 -0.17 10.81 8.27
CA ALA A 284 0.18 9.69 9.16
C ALA A 284 -0.64 8.43 8.82
N ASN A 285 -1.87 8.62 8.36
CA ASN A 285 -2.79 7.55 7.98
C ASN A 285 -3.35 7.82 6.58
N LEU A 286 -3.66 6.76 5.89
CA LEU A 286 -4.08 6.76 4.49
C LEU A 286 -5.44 6.08 4.37
N ASN A 287 -6.40 6.75 3.76
CA ASN A 287 -7.71 6.18 3.47
C ASN A 287 -7.70 5.59 2.05
N ILE A 288 -7.43 4.30 1.95
CA ILE A 288 -7.29 3.61 0.67
C ILE A 288 -8.54 2.77 0.38
N CYS A 289 -9.10 2.96 -0.80
CA CYS A 289 -10.13 2.09 -1.36
C CYS A 289 -9.48 1.18 -2.41
N LYS A 290 -9.59 -0.14 -2.22
CA LYS A 290 -9.12 -1.08 -3.24
C LYS A 290 -10.07 -1.12 -4.43
N ALA A 291 -9.52 -1.41 -5.61
CA ALA A 291 -10.33 -1.70 -6.78
C ALA A 291 -11.34 -2.81 -6.45
N TYR A 292 -12.61 -2.58 -6.81
CA TYR A 292 -13.74 -3.48 -6.55
C TYR A 292 -14.18 -3.65 -5.08
N GLN A 293 -13.60 -2.91 -4.12
CA GLN A 293 -14.07 -2.85 -2.73
C GLN A 293 -14.86 -1.56 -2.48
N LYS A 294 -15.95 -1.64 -1.72
CA LYS A 294 -16.80 -0.48 -1.36
C LYS A 294 -16.29 0.28 -0.13
N ASN A 295 -15.44 -0.35 0.68
CA ASN A 295 -15.03 0.19 1.97
C ASN A 295 -13.62 0.76 1.89
N PHE A 296 -13.44 1.96 2.47
CA PHE A 296 -12.12 2.53 2.72
C PHE A 296 -11.46 1.81 3.90
N ARG A 297 -10.17 1.54 3.76
CA ARG A 297 -9.31 1.08 4.85
C ARG A 297 -8.44 2.23 5.31
N ASN A 298 -8.40 2.48 6.61
CA ASN A 298 -7.46 3.39 7.21
C ASN A 298 -6.16 2.63 7.52
N LEU A 299 -5.11 2.86 6.73
CA LEU A 299 -3.82 2.21 6.88
C LEU A 299 -2.78 3.21 7.37
N PRO A 300 -1.88 2.83 8.28
CA PRO A 300 -0.77 3.69 8.67
C PRO A 300 0.18 3.87 7.47
N ARG A 301 0.76 5.06 7.36
CA ARG A 301 1.84 5.29 6.41
C ARG A 301 3.13 4.66 6.92
N ILE A 302 3.78 3.86 6.08
CA ILE A 302 5.06 3.22 6.36
C ILE A 302 6.21 3.95 5.67
N ALA A 303 5.96 4.46 4.45
CA ALA A 303 6.98 5.07 3.62
C ALA A 303 7.54 6.36 4.23
N SER A 304 8.86 6.46 4.27
CA SER A 304 9.58 7.73 4.35
C SER A 304 10.07 8.16 2.98
N PHE A 305 10.43 9.44 2.84
CA PHE A 305 10.90 10.01 1.58
C PHE A 305 12.37 10.38 1.69
N ILE A 306 13.09 10.16 0.61
CA ILE A 306 14.45 10.64 0.35
C ILE A 306 14.50 11.11 -1.10
N GLY A 307 15.47 11.91 -1.49
CA GLY A 307 15.57 12.32 -2.89
C GLY A 307 16.99 12.67 -3.31
N THR A 308 17.17 12.81 -4.63
CA THR A 308 18.42 13.25 -5.24
C THR A 308 18.16 14.38 -6.22
N SER A 309 19.14 15.25 -6.41
CA SER A 309 19.10 16.28 -7.45
C SER A 309 20.48 16.50 -8.04
N ASN A 310 20.50 16.84 -9.34
CA ASN A 310 21.69 17.30 -10.02
C ASN A 310 21.76 18.83 -10.14
N ARG A 311 20.78 19.52 -9.55
CA ARG A 311 20.69 20.98 -9.56
C ARG A 311 20.66 21.52 -8.16
N PHE A 312 21.32 22.65 -7.93
CA PHE A 312 21.27 23.37 -6.65
C PHE A 312 19.99 24.20 -6.52
N ASP A 313 19.48 24.75 -7.60
CA ASP A 313 18.27 25.59 -7.65
C ASP A 313 16.98 24.73 -7.72
N LEU A 314 16.76 23.89 -6.71
CA LEU A 314 15.73 22.85 -6.72
C LEU A 314 14.44 23.23 -5.98
N LEU A 315 14.50 24.22 -5.09
CA LEU A 315 13.35 24.64 -4.29
C LEU A 315 12.70 25.91 -4.88
N SER A 316 11.40 25.85 -5.12
CA SER A 316 10.62 26.97 -5.67
C SER A 316 9.71 27.67 -4.66
N ASP A 317 9.55 27.08 -3.44
CA ASP A 317 8.68 27.61 -2.39
C ASP A 317 9.48 27.78 -1.08
N PRO A 318 9.88 29.00 -0.72
CA PRO A 318 10.66 29.25 0.48
C PRO A 318 9.96 28.82 1.76
N THR A 319 8.64 28.96 1.82
CA THR A 319 7.85 28.63 3.02
C THR A 319 7.70 27.15 3.25
N GLY A 320 7.70 26.37 2.17
CA GLY A 320 7.59 24.92 2.19
C GLY A 320 8.91 24.18 2.28
N SER A 321 10.04 24.86 2.17
CA SER A 321 11.39 24.26 2.15
C SER A 321 11.80 23.59 3.47
N ARG A 322 11.18 23.93 4.58
CA ARG A 322 11.37 23.30 5.90
C ARG A 322 11.13 21.79 5.92
N ARG A 323 10.51 21.22 4.88
CA ARG A 323 10.28 19.77 4.75
C ARG A 323 11.42 19.03 4.08
N PHE A 324 12.46 19.73 3.70
CA PHE A 324 13.58 19.12 3.01
C PHE A 324 14.88 19.37 3.77
N ILE A 325 15.74 18.37 3.82
CA ILE A 325 17.11 18.47 4.32
C ILE A 325 18.01 18.46 3.08
N CYS A 326 18.17 19.61 2.44
CA CYS A 326 19.03 19.71 1.26
C CYS A 326 20.50 19.70 1.69
N ILE A 327 21.29 18.79 1.14
CA ILE A 327 22.71 18.67 1.43
C ILE A 327 23.51 18.50 0.15
N GLU A 328 24.57 19.28 0.02
CA GLU A 328 25.54 19.11 -1.05
C GLU A 328 26.44 17.92 -0.77
N VAL A 329 26.57 17.06 -1.78
CA VAL A 329 27.45 15.89 -1.78
C VAL A 329 28.71 16.28 -2.53
N GLU A 330 29.82 16.49 -1.78
CA GLU A 330 31.08 17.00 -2.32
C GLU A 330 32.02 15.89 -2.79
N HIS A 331 31.79 14.63 -2.38
CA HIS A 331 32.61 13.47 -2.70
C HIS A 331 31.75 12.26 -3.11
N ILE A 332 32.39 11.19 -3.55
CA ILE A 332 31.70 9.93 -3.84
C ILE A 332 31.31 9.28 -2.52
N ILE A 333 30.02 8.98 -2.34
CA ILE A 333 29.53 8.37 -1.12
C ILE A 333 29.94 6.89 -1.11
N ASP A 334 30.55 6.44 -0.02
CA ASP A 334 30.79 5.03 0.23
C ASP A 334 29.49 4.34 0.67
N CYS A 335 29.01 3.41 -0.16
CA CYS A 335 27.77 2.69 0.08
C CYS A 335 27.99 1.24 0.54
N GLU A 336 29.25 0.84 0.75
CA GLU A 336 29.59 -0.54 1.13
C GLU A 336 29.66 -0.72 2.65
N GLY A 337 29.56 -1.97 3.09
CA GLY A 337 29.76 -2.35 4.49
C GLY A 337 28.81 -1.70 5.49
N ILE A 338 27.55 -1.42 5.11
CA ILE A 338 26.55 -0.86 6.01
C ILE A 338 26.01 -1.96 6.94
N ALA A 339 26.28 -1.82 8.23
CA ALA A 339 25.83 -2.76 9.25
C ALA A 339 24.35 -2.49 9.65
N HIS A 340 23.41 -2.82 8.74
CA HIS A 340 21.99 -2.51 8.89
C HIS A 340 21.42 -2.96 10.22
N ASP A 341 21.67 -4.20 10.63
CA ASP A 341 21.07 -4.75 11.86
C ASP A 341 21.48 -3.95 13.09
N GLN A 342 22.74 -3.51 13.18
CA GLN A 342 23.23 -2.69 14.30
C GLN A 342 22.77 -1.23 14.22
N ILE A 343 22.66 -0.64 13.01
CA ILE A 343 22.11 0.71 12.83
C ILE A 343 20.63 0.73 13.26
N TYR A 344 19.83 -0.23 12.79
CA TYR A 344 18.41 -0.29 13.16
C TYR A 344 18.21 -0.75 14.61
N ALA A 345 19.12 -1.55 15.19
CA ALA A 345 19.13 -1.88 16.61
C ALA A 345 19.41 -0.63 17.48
N GLN A 346 20.36 0.23 17.06
CA GLN A 346 20.61 1.54 17.68
C GLN A 346 19.34 2.39 17.66
N LEU A 347 18.73 2.59 16.49
CA LEU A 347 17.51 3.38 16.33
C LEU A 347 16.33 2.83 17.15
N LYS A 348 16.17 1.49 17.19
CA LYS A 348 15.18 0.82 18.06
C LYS A 348 15.44 1.11 19.53
N ALA A 349 16.66 0.98 20.00
CA ALA A 349 17.03 1.25 21.40
C ALA A 349 16.77 2.71 21.78
N GLU A 350 17.14 3.65 20.91
CA GLU A 350 16.88 5.08 21.12
C GLU A 350 15.37 5.39 21.16
N LEU A 351 14.57 4.83 20.28
CA LEU A 351 13.11 5.00 20.30
C LEU A 351 12.48 4.42 21.57
N LEU A 352 12.92 3.25 22.01
CA LEU A 352 12.45 2.64 23.27
C LEU A 352 12.86 3.45 24.50
N SER A 353 13.99 4.17 24.46
CA SER A 353 14.39 5.10 25.51
C SER A 353 13.64 6.44 25.49
N GLY A 354 12.75 6.65 24.52
CA GLY A 354 11.93 7.85 24.38
C GLY A 354 12.56 8.96 23.54
N ALA A 355 13.54 8.65 22.69
CA ALA A 355 14.13 9.62 21.78
C ALA A 355 13.06 10.23 20.84
N ARG A 356 13.17 11.54 20.64
CA ARG A 356 12.26 12.27 19.77
C ARG A 356 12.58 12.00 18.29
N TYR A 357 11.59 11.56 17.53
CA TYR A 357 11.71 11.17 16.13
C TYR A 357 11.05 12.16 15.15
N TRP A 358 10.73 13.36 15.57
CA TRP A 358 10.12 14.42 14.73
C TRP A 358 10.89 15.74 14.91
N PHE A 359 10.79 16.62 13.92
CA PHE A 359 11.42 17.93 13.95
C PHE A 359 10.60 18.95 14.75
N THR A 360 11.28 19.76 15.57
CA THR A 360 10.65 20.90 16.26
C THR A 360 10.49 22.08 15.30
N LYS A 361 9.68 23.07 15.70
CA LYS A 361 9.50 24.30 14.91
C LYS A 361 10.81 25.07 14.74
N GLU A 362 11.70 25.01 15.71
CA GLU A 362 13.02 25.64 15.68
C GLU A 362 13.92 24.96 14.66
N GLU A 363 13.96 23.62 14.67
CA GLU A 363 14.71 22.81 13.70
C GLU A 363 14.15 22.99 12.27
N GLU A 364 12.83 23.05 12.12
CA GLU A 364 12.21 23.37 10.81
C GLU A 364 12.62 24.74 10.29
N ARG A 365 12.74 25.75 11.18
CA ARG A 365 13.23 27.09 10.80
C ARG A 365 14.72 27.10 10.47
N GLU A 366 15.50 26.27 11.14
CA GLU A 366 16.92 26.09 10.84
C GLU A 366 17.11 25.46 9.47
N LEU A 367 16.36 24.39 9.15
CA LEU A 367 16.32 23.79 7.82
C LEU A 367 15.91 24.82 6.75
N GLN A 368 14.89 25.61 7.02
CA GLN A 368 14.43 26.64 6.08
C GLN A 368 15.51 27.68 5.79
N ARG A 369 16.27 28.14 6.80
CA ARG A 369 17.39 29.06 6.61
C ARG A 369 18.54 28.43 5.83
N HIS A 370 18.89 27.18 6.14
CA HIS A 370 19.90 26.44 5.42
C HIS A 370 19.53 26.25 3.93
N ASN A 371 18.27 25.95 3.68
CA ASN A 371 17.75 25.70 2.33
C ASN A 371 17.67 26.97 1.45
N ALA A 372 17.94 28.15 1.99
CA ALA A 372 17.95 29.39 1.21
C ALA A 372 18.95 29.34 0.03
N SER A 373 20.08 28.62 0.19
CA SER A 373 21.07 28.40 -0.87
C SER A 373 20.62 27.50 -2.00
N PHE A 374 19.54 26.73 -1.80
CA PHE A 374 18.96 25.80 -2.78
C PHE A 374 17.67 26.34 -3.40
N TYR A 375 17.36 27.61 -3.14
CA TYR A 375 16.15 28.25 -3.64
C TYR A 375 16.35 28.76 -5.07
N ARG A 376 15.41 28.45 -5.92
CA ARG A 376 15.29 29.00 -7.27
C ARG A 376 14.30 30.14 -7.26
N PRO A 377 14.72 31.38 -7.53
CA PRO A 377 13.77 32.47 -7.73
C PRO A 377 12.77 32.15 -8.84
N CYS A 378 11.50 32.44 -8.61
CA CYS A 378 10.53 32.30 -9.67
C CYS A 378 10.71 33.42 -10.71
N PRO A 379 10.30 33.25 -11.99
CA PRO A 379 10.47 34.26 -12.99
C PRO A 379 9.89 35.62 -12.60
N ALA A 380 8.80 35.66 -11.83
CA ALA A 380 8.21 36.88 -11.31
C ALA A 380 9.10 37.55 -10.25
N GLU A 381 9.83 36.80 -9.45
CA GLU A 381 10.79 37.33 -8.47
C GLU A 381 12.06 37.84 -9.13
N GLU A 382 12.58 37.16 -10.16
CA GLU A 382 13.72 37.63 -10.95
C GLU A 382 13.39 39.00 -11.60
N VAL A 383 12.21 39.10 -12.20
CA VAL A 383 11.75 40.38 -12.78
C VAL A 383 11.53 41.44 -11.71
N PHE A 384 11.05 41.06 -10.52
CA PHE A 384 10.96 41.99 -9.38
C PHE A 384 12.33 42.55 -9.03
N HIS A 385 13.35 41.72 -8.83
CA HIS A 385 14.70 42.17 -8.50
C HIS A 385 15.40 42.94 -9.64
N ALA A 386 15.00 42.70 -10.88
CA ALA A 386 15.46 43.53 -12.03
C ALA A 386 14.84 44.92 -12.02
N CYS A 387 13.65 45.09 -11.46
CA CYS A 387 12.87 46.34 -11.55
C CYS A 387 12.83 47.10 -10.21
N PHE A 388 12.91 46.38 -9.08
CA PHE A 388 12.75 46.95 -7.75
C PHE A 388 13.80 46.38 -6.79
N ARG A 389 14.09 47.12 -5.72
CA ARG A 389 14.78 46.64 -4.52
C ARG A 389 13.84 46.71 -3.33
N THR A 390 14.11 45.89 -2.31
CA THR A 390 13.50 46.04 -1.01
C THR A 390 13.89 47.38 -0.40
N ALA A 391 12.96 48.00 0.31
CA ALA A 391 13.21 49.30 0.94
C ALA A 391 12.78 49.31 2.39
N GLU A 392 13.48 50.08 3.21
CA GLU A 392 13.12 50.33 4.60
C GLU A 392 12.39 51.68 4.75
N PRO A 393 11.64 51.86 5.86
CA PRO A 393 11.01 53.14 6.14
C PRO A 393 12.07 54.23 6.35
N GLY A 394 12.12 55.20 5.48
CA GLY A 394 13.09 56.31 5.53
C GLY A 394 14.13 56.25 4.42
N ASP A 395 14.18 55.21 3.61
CA ASP A 395 15.06 55.19 2.44
C ASP A 395 14.69 56.29 1.42
N GLU A 396 15.67 56.93 0.84
CA GLU A 396 15.44 57.93 -0.18
C GLU A 396 14.86 57.29 -1.45
N GLY A 397 13.71 57.80 -1.92
CA GLY A 397 13.04 57.34 -3.15
C GLY A 397 12.30 56.00 -3.02
N TYR A 398 11.90 55.56 -1.81
CA TYR A 398 11.03 54.42 -1.67
C TYR A 398 9.58 54.76 -2.03
N GLU A 399 8.88 53.76 -2.55
CA GLU A 399 7.44 53.77 -2.81
C GLU A 399 6.70 52.77 -1.95
N SER A 400 5.49 53.14 -1.54
CA SER A 400 4.55 52.22 -0.84
C SER A 400 3.48 51.79 -1.83
N LEU A 401 3.64 50.61 -2.42
CA LEU A 401 2.78 50.09 -3.49
C LEU A 401 1.98 48.87 -3.03
N SER A 402 0.75 48.72 -3.58
CA SER A 402 0.03 47.46 -3.43
C SER A 402 0.68 46.36 -4.26
N ALA A 403 0.48 45.09 -3.86
CA ALA A 403 0.94 43.95 -4.66
C ALA A 403 0.38 43.98 -6.09
N SER A 404 -0.83 44.50 -6.27
CA SER A 404 -1.47 44.65 -7.58
C SER A 404 -0.77 45.68 -8.45
N ASP A 405 -0.30 46.79 -7.88
CA ASP A 405 0.40 47.82 -8.62
C ASP A 405 1.80 47.40 -9.03
N ILE A 406 2.54 46.73 -8.11
CA ILE A 406 3.83 46.16 -8.45
C ILE A 406 3.66 45.12 -9.55
N PHE A 407 2.71 44.20 -9.38
CA PHE A 407 2.41 43.14 -10.36
C PHE A 407 2.08 43.73 -11.75
N ARG A 408 1.27 44.79 -11.80
CA ARG A 408 0.91 45.45 -13.05
C ARG A 408 2.15 46.06 -13.75
N ARG A 409 3.02 46.77 -13.01
CA ARG A 409 4.27 47.32 -13.55
C ARG A 409 5.20 46.25 -14.09
N LEU A 410 5.38 45.13 -13.33
CA LEU A 410 6.21 44.01 -13.77
C LEU A 410 5.62 43.29 -14.99
N LYS A 411 4.29 43.13 -15.04
CA LYS A 411 3.62 42.54 -16.20
C LYS A 411 3.75 43.38 -17.47
N MET A 412 3.82 44.69 -17.33
CA MET A 412 4.11 45.59 -18.46
C MET A 412 5.57 45.46 -18.92
N TYR A 413 6.50 45.29 -17.99
CA TYR A 413 7.92 45.12 -18.29
C TYR A 413 8.25 43.74 -18.90
N ASN A 414 7.74 42.66 -18.32
CA ASN A 414 7.94 41.31 -18.85
C ASN A 414 6.66 40.45 -18.70
N PRO A 415 5.77 40.49 -19.70
CA PRO A 415 4.50 39.75 -19.68
C PRO A 415 4.69 38.22 -19.58
N SER A 416 5.76 37.68 -20.16
CA SER A 416 6.02 36.24 -20.20
C SER A 416 6.41 35.69 -18.85
N ALA A 417 7.23 36.39 -18.07
CA ALA A 417 7.64 35.99 -16.72
C ALA A 417 6.48 36.05 -15.72
N MET A 418 5.46 36.87 -15.98
CA MET A 418 4.29 37.03 -15.11
C MET A 418 3.13 36.07 -15.47
N ARG A 419 3.30 35.21 -16.49
CA ARG A 419 2.28 34.21 -16.86
C ARG A 419 2.05 33.19 -15.71
N GLY A 420 0.80 32.85 -15.45
CA GLY A 420 0.42 31.91 -14.41
C GLY A 420 0.44 32.46 -12.98
N SER A 421 0.90 33.73 -12.80
CA SER A 421 0.85 34.42 -11.51
C SER A 421 -0.34 35.39 -11.47
N ASN A 422 -0.82 35.68 -10.26
CA ASN A 422 -1.80 36.72 -10.00
C ASN A 422 -1.34 37.58 -8.81
N PRO A 423 -1.93 38.78 -8.58
CA PRO A 423 -1.49 39.68 -7.51
C PRO A 423 -1.49 39.06 -6.11
N ALA A 424 -2.39 38.09 -5.83
CA ALA A 424 -2.48 37.46 -4.52
C ALA A 424 -1.32 36.44 -4.30
N THR A 425 -1.01 35.63 -5.32
CA THR A 425 0.15 34.70 -5.28
C THR A 425 1.46 35.52 -5.32
N PHE A 426 1.52 36.58 -6.08
CA PHE A 426 2.69 37.46 -6.15
C PHE A 426 2.96 38.20 -4.83
N ALA A 427 1.95 38.49 -4.02
CA ALA A 427 2.14 39.02 -2.68
C ALA A 427 2.97 38.11 -1.78
N GLN A 428 2.86 36.78 -1.95
CA GLN A 428 3.69 35.82 -1.24
C GLN A 428 5.14 35.86 -1.74
N VAL A 429 5.35 36.06 -3.04
CA VAL A 429 6.68 36.24 -3.65
C VAL A 429 7.38 37.46 -3.05
N LEU A 430 6.66 38.58 -2.93
CA LEU A 430 7.21 39.81 -2.30
C LEU A 430 7.63 39.57 -0.85
N LEU A 431 6.83 38.82 -0.08
CA LEU A 431 7.17 38.52 1.31
C LEU A 431 8.39 37.58 1.38
N ALA A 432 8.47 36.60 0.48
CA ALA A 432 9.60 35.68 0.38
C ALA A 432 10.89 36.40 -0.03
N ALA A 433 10.79 37.39 -0.90
CA ALA A 433 11.89 38.29 -1.30
C ALA A 433 12.31 39.29 -0.18
N GLY A 434 11.70 39.20 0.98
CA GLY A 434 12.05 40.07 2.13
C GLY A 434 11.45 41.49 2.05
N VAL A 435 10.46 41.73 1.20
CA VAL A 435 9.83 43.06 1.09
C VAL A 435 8.98 43.36 2.32
N ILE A 436 9.22 44.52 2.95
CA ILE A 436 8.48 44.93 4.14
C ILE A 436 7.03 45.26 3.76
N ARG A 437 6.10 44.57 4.44
CA ARG A 437 4.66 44.82 4.31
C ARG A 437 4.15 45.71 5.45
N LYS A 438 3.40 46.76 5.09
CA LYS A 438 2.65 47.60 6.03
C LYS A 438 1.15 47.44 5.79
N HIS A 439 0.40 47.35 6.87
CA HIS A 439 -1.06 47.39 6.79
C HIS A 439 -1.55 48.84 6.89
N THR A 440 -2.40 49.23 5.96
CA THR A 440 -3.03 50.56 5.92
C THR A 440 -4.54 50.41 5.92
N LYS A 441 -5.28 51.52 6.15
CA LYS A 441 -6.76 51.52 6.07
C LYS A 441 -7.29 51.13 4.67
N TYR A 442 -6.43 51.15 3.65
CA TYR A 442 -6.79 50.79 2.27
C TYR A 442 -6.26 49.40 1.86
N GLY A 443 -5.65 48.65 2.77
CA GLY A 443 -5.10 47.34 2.51
C GLY A 443 -3.58 47.23 2.77
N ASN A 444 -2.99 46.13 2.30
CA ASN A 444 -1.55 45.89 2.47
C ASN A 444 -0.76 46.61 1.38
N VAL A 445 0.28 47.35 1.81
CA VAL A 445 1.28 47.98 0.92
C VAL A 445 2.67 47.42 1.22
N TYR A 446 3.51 47.40 0.22
CA TYR A 446 4.86 46.86 0.21
C TYR A 446 5.85 48.01 -0.07
N LEU A 447 6.91 48.05 0.72
CA LEU A 447 7.94 49.09 0.61
C LEU A 447 8.98 48.63 -0.41
N VAL A 448 9.05 49.33 -1.52
CA VAL A 448 9.95 49.02 -2.65
C VAL A 448 10.63 50.26 -3.16
N LYS A 449 11.83 50.14 -3.70
CA LYS A 449 12.56 51.20 -4.37
C LYS A 449 12.68 50.83 -5.86
N PRO A 450 12.07 51.61 -6.78
CA PRO A 450 12.22 51.38 -8.23
C PRO A 450 13.68 51.58 -8.66
N LEU A 451 14.16 50.68 -9.53
CA LEU A 451 15.44 50.87 -10.23
C LEU A 451 15.27 51.77 -11.44
N LYS A 452 16.25 52.64 -11.72
CA LYS A 452 16.18 53.62 -12.83
C LYS A 452 15.86 53.02 -14.20
N ALA A 453 16.14 51.75 -14.40
CA ALA A 453 15.85 51.03 -15.68
C ALA A 453 14.36 50.88 -16.03
N LEU A 454 13.42 51.08 -15.07
CA LEU A 454 11.98 51.00 -15.35
C LEU A 454 11.39 52.19 -16.09
N TYR A 455 12.07 53.30 -16.11
CA TYR A 455 11.60 54.58 -16.71
C TYR A 455 12.26 54.90 -18.04
N ALA A 456 13.17 54.07 -18.54
CA ALA A 456 13.72 54.17 -19.87
C ALA A 456 12.73 53.54 -20.90
N THR A 457 11.51 54.01 -20.96
CA THR A 457 10.58 53.71 -22.06
C THR A 457 10.42 54.90 -22.93
N SER A 458 10.96 54.81 -24.14
CA SER A 458 10.40 55.32 -25.40
C SER A 458 10.14 56.81 -25.61
N GLU A 459 10.74 57.73 -24.83
CA GLU A 459 10.65 59.16 -25.18
C GLU A 459 11.99 59.81 -25.60
N ASP A 460 13.13 59.12 -25.43
CA ASP A 460 14.44 59.74 -25.72
C ASP A 460 15.14 59.22 -27.00
N GLU A 461 14.47 58.46 -27.87
CA GLU A 461 15.00 58.08 -29.19
C GLU A 461 14.18 58.69 -30.36
N VAL A 462 13.86 59.96 -30.27
CA VAL A 462 13.53 60.71 -31.47
C VAL A 462 14.48 61.95 -31.57
N SER A 463 15.72 61.66 -31.94
CA SER A 463 16.57 62.67 -32.50
C SER A 463 16.13 62.92 -33.96
N PRO A 464 15.81 64.17 -34.35
CA PRO A 464 15.41 64.43 -35.71
C PRO A 464 16.62 64.28 -36.64
N ILE A 465 16.49 63.42 -37.61
CA ILE A 465 17.36 63.52 -38.81
C ILE A 465 16.96 64.80 -39.53
N ILE A 466 17.76 65.86 -39.40
CA ILE A 466 17.74 67.04 -40.25
C ILE A 466 18.85 66.90 -41.28
N ASN A 467 18.40 66.78 -42.53
CA ASN A 467 19.06 66.95 -43.82
C ASN A 467 20.19 66.07 -44.24
#